data_2d7e0c6c83d2b2d1274311752aa3e129
#
_entry.id   2d7e0c6c83d2b2d1274311752aa3e129
#
_cell.length_a   1.000
_cell.length_b   1.000
_cell.length_c   1.000
_cell.angle_alpha   90.00
_cell.angle_beta   90.00
_cell.angle_gamma   90.00
#
_symmetry.space_group_name_H-M   'P 1'
#
loop_
_entity.id
_entity.type
_entity.pdbx_description
1 polymer ?
#
loop_
_entity_poly.entity_id
_entity_poly.type
_entity_poly.pdbx_seq_one_letter_code
_entity_poly.pdbx_strand_id
1 'polypeptide(L)'
;MRHPQLDEILGKLRLYLEDSYGDRLEQIILYGSQARGDATVDSDIDVLIVLADNCDSRSEIDRTTVFFSDLCMDYGVLVSRVFAHRDWVECKPNPFYLNLRQEGVSV
;
A
#
# COMPACT_ATOMS: atom_id res chain seq x y z
N MET A 1 17.77 -3.92 0.67
CA MET A 1 17.60 -4.44 -0.69
C MET A 1 16.13 -4.53 -1.02
N ARG A 2 15.73 -4.10 -2.19
CA ARG A 2 14.33 -4.14 -2.61
C ARG A 2 14.01 -5.47 -3.29
N HIS A 3 12.73 -5.85 -3.30
CA HIS A 3 12.26 -6.98 -4.08
C HIS A 3 12.59 -6.76 -5.56
N PRO A 4 13.12 -7.78 -6.28
CA PRO A 4 13.55 -7.61 -7.68
C PRO A 4 12.44 -7.14 -8.64
N GLN A 5 11.17 -7.50 -8.34
CA GLN A 5 10.03 -7.16 -9.17
C GLN A 5 9.14 -6.08 -8.55
N LEU A 6 9.69 -5.32 -7.60
CA LEU A 6 8.93 -4.32 -6.85
C LEU A 6 8.24 -3.30 -7.77
N ASP A 7 8.96 -2.77 -8.74
CA ASP A 7 8.40 -1.76 -9.64
C ASP A 7 7.25 -2.32 -10.48
N GLU A 8 7.36 -3.56 -10.93
CA GLU A 8 6.31 -4.23 -11.68
C GLU A 8 5.08 -4.47 -10.81
N ILE A 9 5.27 -4.94 -9.58
CA ILE A 9 4.20 -5.17 -8.61
C ILE A 9 3.47 -3.87 -8.32
N LEU A 10 4.21 -2.81 -8.01
CA LEU A 10 3.63 -1.50 -7.71
C LEU A 10 2.92 -0.89 -8.91
N GLY A 11 3.42 -1.11 -10.12
CA GLY A 11 2.76 -0.67 -11.34
C GLY A 11 1.39 -1.32 -11.54
N LYS A 12 1.30 -2.63 -11.37
CA LYS A 12 0.04 -3.37 -11.45
C LYS A 12 -0.94 -2.94 -10.36
N LEU A 13 -0.45 -2.78 -9.15
CA LEU A 13 -1.22 -2.33 -8.01
C LEU A 13 -1.83 -0.95 -8.27
N ARG A 14 -1.04 -0.04 -8.76
CA ARG A 14 -1.47 1.32 -9.06
C ARG A 14 -2.57 1.35 -10.12
N LEU A 15 -2.39 0.63 -11.21
CA LEU A 15 -3.40 0.56 -12.29
C LEU A 15 -4.72 -0.01 -11.77
N TYR A 16 -4.66 -1.08 -10.99
CA TYR A 16 -5.85 -1.67 -10.40
C TYR A 16 -6.59 -0.70 -9.49
N LEU A 17 -5.87 -0.02 -8.62
CA LEU A 17 -6.46 0.91 -7.65
C LEU A 17 -7.01 2.17 -8.33
N GLU A 18 -6.32 2.68 -9.35
CA GLU A 18 -6.82 3.81 -10.13
C GLU A 18 -8.14 3.46 -10.84
N ASP A 19 -8.22 2.26 -11.40
CA ASP A 19 -9.43 1.78 -12.06
C ASP A 19 -10.58 1.54 -11.08
N SER A 20 -10.26 0.94 -9.92
CA SER A 20 -11.27 0.56 -8.92
C SER A 20 -11.82 1.74 -8.13
N TYR A 21 -10.99 2.73 -7.83
CA TYR A 21 -11.35 3.84 -6.94
C TYR A 21 -11.51 5.18 -7.65
N GLY A 22 -10.90 5.35 -8.82
CA GLY A 22 -11.00 6.61 -9.56
C GLY A 22 -10.62 7.81 -8.71
N ASP A 23 -11.50 8.80 -8.65
CA ASP A 23 -11.26 10.06 -7.92
C ASP A 23 -11.17 9.90 -6.41
N ARG A 24 -11.61 8.78 -5.85
CA ARG A 24 -11.48 8.51 -4.42
C ARG A 24 -10.04 8.19 -4.02
N LEU A 25 -9.20 7.74 -4.95
CA LEU A 25 -7.81 7.41 -4.68
C LEU A 25 -6.98 8.68 -4.59
N GLU A 26 -6.46 8.99 -3.40
CA GLU A 26 -5.58 10.14 -3.19
C GLU A 26 -4.13 9.79 -3.42
N GLN A 27 -3.67 8.68 -2.83
CA GLN A 27 -2.26 8.34 -2.83
C GLN A 27 -2.07 6.87 -2.50
N ILE A 28 -0.97 6.30 -2.99
CA ILE A 28 -0.48 4.98 -2.58
C ILE A 28 0.91 5.21 -2.01
N ILE A 29 1.15 4.73 -0.79
CA ILE A 29 2.42 4.92 -0.10
C ILE A 29 3.05 3.57 0.20
N LEU A 30 4.26 3.36 -0.29
CA LEU A 30 5.10 2.22 0.08
C LEU A 30 5.77 2.55 1.40
N TYR A 31 5.73 1.64 2.37
CA TYR A 31 6.39 1.82 3.66
C TYR A 31 7.06 0.52 4.10
N GLY A 32 7.63 0.51 5.29
CA GLY A 32 8.33 -0.65 5.82
C GLY A 32 9.68 -0.89 5.16
N SER A 33 10.16 -2.13 5.20
CA SER A 33 11.50 -2.48 4.77
C SER A 33 11.78 -2.20 3.29
N GLN A 34 10.79 -2.36 2.42
CA GLN A 34 10.94 -2.07 0.99
C GLN A 34 11.17 -0.58 0.74
N ALA A 35 10.49 0.28 1.50
CA ALA A 35 10.68 1.72 1.38
C ALA A 35 12.04 2.18 1.93
N ARG A 36 12.48 1.58 3.04
CA ARG A 36 13.77 1.91 3.65
C ARG A 36 14.97 1.34 2.88
N GLY A 37 14.75 0.34 2.04
CA GLY A 37 15.83 -0.31 1.31
C GLY A 37 16.56 -1.39 2.11
N ASP A 38 16.06 -1.77 3.28
CA ASP A 38 16.65 -2.82 4.12
C ASP A 38 15.91 -4.15 4.04
N ALA A 39 15.08 -4.32 3.01
CA ALA A 39 14.34 -5.56 2.77
C ALA A 39 15.28 -6.72 2.41
N THR A 40 14.87 -7.92 2.83
CA THR A 40 15.47 -9.18 2.39
C THR A 40 14.55 -9.84 1.36
N VAL A 41 14.96 -10.97 0.80
CA VAL A 41 14.15 -11.73 -0.16
C VAL A 41 12.82 -12.21 0.43
N ASP A 42 12.76 -12.36 1.75
CA ASP A 42 11.58 -12.82 2.47
C ASP A 42 10.73 -11.67 3.03
N SER A 43 11.14 -10.43 2.81
CA SER A 43 10.41 -9.26 3.33
C SER A 43 9.12 -9.02 2.57
N ASP A 44 8.06 -8.67 3.31
CA ASP A 44 6.78 -8.31 2.75
C ASP A 44 6.86 -6.96 2.04
N ILE A 45 5.89 -6.72 1.16
CA ILE A 45 5.68 -5.41 0.55
C ILE A 45 4.48 -4.78 1.25
N ASP A 46 4.69 -3.64 1.91
CA ASP A 46 3.66 -2.96 2.69
C ASP A 46 3.24 -1.68 2.00
N VAL A 47 1.95 -1.57 1.68
CA VAL A 47 1.40 -0.38 1.05
C VAL A 47 0.25 0.18 1.85
N LEU A 48 0.18 1.51 1.93
CA LEU A 48 -0.96 2.25 2.47
C LEU A 48 -1.72 2.87 1.31
N ILE A 49 -3.02 2.62 1.26
CA ILE A 49 -3.90 3.15 0.23
C ILE A 49 -4.70 4.28 0.88
N VAL A 50 -4.45 5.51 0.42
CA VAL A 50 -5.07 6.71 0.97
C VAL A 50 -6.27 7.10 0.13
N LEU A 51 -7.44 7.18 0.75
CA LEU A 51 -8.68 7.56 0.09
C LEU A 51 -9.11 8.97 0.50
N ALA A 52 -9.77 9.66 -0.42
CA ALA A 52 -10.20 11.04 -0.23
C ALA A 52 -11.36 11.18 0.75
N ASP A 53 -12.16 10.13 0.91
CA ASP A 53 -13.34 10.11 1.76
C ASP A 53 -13.20 9.09 2.89
N ASN A 54 -14.18 9.07 3.79
CA ASN A 54 -14.22 8.07 4.85
C ASN A 54 -14.30 6.68 4.23
N CYS A 55 -13.45 5.79 4.72
CA CYS A 55 -13.43 4.41 4.26
C CYS A 55 -13.72 3.46 5.43
N ASP A 56 -14.45 2.39 5.13
CA ASP A 56 -14.56 1.25 6.00
C ASP A 56 -13.45 0.27 5.61
N SER A 57 -12.39 0.21 6.41
CA SER A 57 -11.21 -0.61 6.10
C SER A 57 -11.57 -2.06 5.79
N ARG A 58 -12.54 -2.62 6.52
CA ARG A 58 -12.95 -3.99 6.33
C ARG A 58 -13.60 -4.20 4.96
N SER A 59 -14.51 -3.31 4.57
CA SER A 59 -15.15 -3.38 3.25
C SER A 59 -14.13 -3.24 2.12
N GLU A 60 -13.19 -2.32 2.27
CA GLU A 60 -12.17 -2.09 1.26
C GLU A 60 -11.20 -3.27 1.15
N ILE A 61 -10.84 -3.89 2.27
CA ILE A 61 -10.02 -5.11 2.26
C ILE A 61 -10.76 -6.23 1.53
N ASP A 62 -12.04 -6.46 1.87
CA ASP A 62 -12.84 -7.50 1.23
C ASP A 62 -12.96 -7.28 -0.28
N ARG A 63 -13.19 -6.04 -0.69
CA ARG A 63 -13.34 -5.66 -2.09
C ARG A 63 -12.08 -5.95 -2.91
N THR A 64 -10.91 -5.85 -2.31
CA THR A 64 -9.62 -5.99 -3.00
C THR A 64 -8.95 -7.34 -2.77
N THR A 65 -9.57 -8.26 -2.02
CA THR A 65 -8.94 -9.52 -1.61
C THR A 65 -8.51 -10.38 -2.80
N VAL A 66 -9.36 -10.53 -3.81
CA VAL A 66 -9.04 -11.40 -4.97
C VAL A 66 -7.81 -10.86 -5.69
N PHE A 67 -7.77 -9.56 -5.96
CA PHE A 67 -6.63 -8.95 -6.65
C PHE A 67 -5.33 -9.13 -5.88
N PHE A 68 -5.34 -8.82 -4.58
CA PHE A 68 -4.13 -8.92 -3.75
C PHE A 68 -3.68 -10.37 -3.57
N SER A 69 -4.61 -11.31 -3.45
CA SER A 69 -4.28 -12.74 -3.39
C SER A 69 -3.59 -13.21 -4.66
N ASP A 70 -4.14 -12.84 -5.81
CA ASP A 70 -3.55 -13.20 -7.11
C ASP A 70 -2.16 -12.58 -7.26
N LEU A 71 -2.00 -11.33 -6.84
CA LEU A 71 -0.73 -10.62 -6.90
C LEU A 71 0.34 -11.33 -6.04
N CYS A 72 -0.03 -11.72 -4.82
CA CYS A 72 0.88 -12.46 -3.94
C CYS A 72 1.29 -13.81 -4.55
N MET A 73 0.36 -14.52 -5.14
CA MET A 73 0.63 -15.83 -5.75
C MET A 73 1.49 -15.69 -7.01
N ASP A 74 1.21 -14.69 -7.83
CA ASP A 74 1.93 -14.49 -9.10
C ASP A 74 3.40 -14.16 -8.89
N TYR A 75 3.72 -13.45 -7.80
CA TYR A 75 5.08 -13.00 -7.52
C TYR A 75 5.76 -13.71 -6.36
N GLY A 76 5.05 -14.61 -5.68
CA GLY A 76 5.62 -15.36 -4.56
C GLY A 76 6.04 -14.50 -3.39
N VAL A 77 5.33 -13.39 -3.13
CA VAL A 77 5.63 -12.44 -2.04
C VAL A 77 4.34 -11.98 -1.41
N LEU A 78 4.34 -11.73 -0.09
CA LEU A 78 3.18 -11.16 0.58
C LEU A 78 3.13 -9.66 0.34
N VAL A 79 2.02 -9.20 -0.22
CA VAL A 79 1.73 -7.77 -0.40
C VAL A 79 0.62 -7.42 0.59
N SER A 80 0.98 -6.67 1.63
CA SER A 80 0.05 -6.24 2.67
C SER A 80 -0.48 -4.86 2.35
N ARG A 81 -1.74 -4.62 2.67
CA ARG A 81 -2.40 -3.34 2.41
C ARG A 81 -3.13 -2.82 3.63
N VAL A 82 -3.08 -1.51 3.80
CA VAL A 82 -3.85 -0.78 4.81
C VAL A 82 -4.58 0.36 4.10
N PHE A 83 -5.83 0.55 4.44
CA PHE A 83 -6.62 1.67 3.91
C PHE A 83 -6.73 2.76 4.96
N ALA A 84 -6.61 4.01 4.55
CA ALA A 84 -6.71 5.16 5.44
C ALA A 84 -7.36 6.35 4.74
N HIS A 85 -8.07 7.17 5.51
CA HIS A 85 -8.53 8.46 5.06
C HIS A 85 -7.37 9.44 5.02
N ARG A 86 -7.34 10.34 4.04
CA ARG A 86 -6.21 11.28 3.88
C ARG A 86 -5.93 12.11 5.13
N ASP A 87 -6.97 12.50 5.88
CA ASP A 87 -6.79 13.31 7.09
C ASP A 87 -6.06 12.53 8.19
N TRP A 88 -6.25 11.21 8.24
CA TRP A 88 -5.53 10.38 9.21
C TRP A 88 -4.03 10.39 8.95
N VAL A 89 -3.64 10.31 7.68
CA VAL A 89 -2.22 10.31 7.30
C VAL A 89 -1.56 11.63 7.67
N GLU A 90 -2.25 12.74 7.46
CA GLU A 90 -1.72 14.09 7.69
C GLU A 90 -1.76 14.52 9.14
N CYS A 91 -2.79 14.11 9.89
CA CYS A 91 -3.13 14.71 11.18
C CYS A 91 -3.02 13.79 12.38
N LYS A 92 -3.15 12.46 12.23
CA LYS A 92 -3.11 11.57 13.38
C LYS A 92 -1.69 11.48 13.95
N PRO A 93 -1.54 11.69 15.29
CA PRO A 93 -0.22 11.74 15.92
C PRO A 93 0.30 10.39 16.40
N ASN A 94 -0.29 9.25 15.97
CA ASN A 94 0.20 7.96 16.43
C ASN A 94 1.51 7.57 15.74
N PRO A 95 2.33 6.69 16.36
CA PRO A 95 3.64 6.33 15.81
C PRO A 95 3.61 5.77 14.40
N PHE A 96 2.57 5.02 14.04
CA PHE A 96 2.44 4.47 12.68
C PHE A 96 2.42 5.58 11.63
N TYR A 97 1.56 6.58 11.81
CA TYR A 97 1.45 7.68 10.84
C TYR A 97 2.64 8.63 10.87
N LEU A 98 3.28 8.80 12.04
CA LEU A 98 4.51 9.57 12.14
C LEU A 98 5.64 8.93 11.32
N ASN A 99 5.84 7.63 11.46
CA ASN A 99 6.84 6.88 10.70
C ASN A 99 6.53 6.89 9.21
N LEU A 100 5.26 6.73 8.87
CA LEU A 100 4.80 6.76 7.48
C LEU A 100 5.16 8.07 6.79
N ARG A 101 4.94 9.20 7.48
CA ARG A 101 5.26 10.53 6.94
C ARG A 101 6.76 10.73 6.73
N GLN A 102 7.59 10.08 7.53
CA GLN A 102 9.04 10.20 7.44
C GLN A 102 9.67 9.24 6.43
N GLU A 103 9.18 8.01 6.37
CA GLU A 103 9.81 6.92 5.62
C GLU A 103 9.05 6.50 4.37
N GLY A 104 7.76 6.84 4.28
CA GLY A 104 6.92 6.41 3.18
C GLY A 104 7.35 7.01 1.83
N VAL A 105 7.22 6.18 0.79
CA VAL A 105 7.55 6.57 -0.58
C VAL A 105 6.27 6.54 -1.40
N SER A 106 5.97 7.66 -2.08
CA SER A 106 4.81 7.73 -2.96
C SER A 106 5.00 6.84 -4.18
N VAL A 107 3.99 6.08 -4.48
CA VAL A 107 4.00 5.17 -5.64
C VAL A 107 3.44 5.84 -6.87
#